data_1dc703a04a421d95cd1d65e5198de305
#
_entry.id   1dc703a04a421d95cd1d65e5198de305
#
_cell.length_a   1.000
_cell.length_b   1.000
_cell.length_c   1.000
_cell.angle_alpha   90.00
_cell.angle_beta   90.00
_cell.angle_gamma   90.00
#
_symmetry.space_group_name_H-M   'P 1'
#
loop_
_entity.id
_entity.type
_entity.pdbx_description
1 polymer ?
#
loop_
_entity_poly.entity_id
_entity_poly.type
_entity_poly.pdbx_seq_one_letter_code
_entity_poly.pdbx_strand_id
1 'polypeptide(L)'
;CIRDRNKKELKEEKVYKEASRAMLQDTGIKTKIIKQYLPIMNQLINKYLASMEFYVNFTLNESFEETIKSRFRDTFNYESFSEGEKMRIDLALLFTWRAIAKMKNSTNTNLLILDEIFDSSLDSAGTDEFLKILNTLEGENVFVISHKQDVLVDKFKHTLKFEKNKNFSKMVVAWQTPV
;
A
#
# COMPACT_ATOMS: atom_id res chain seq x y z
N CYS A 1 39.62 31.82 -30.05
CA CYS A 1 38.74 31.93 -31.23
C CYS A 1 37.62 30.94 -31.30
N ILE A 2 37.30 30.37 -32.51
CA ILE A 2 36.16 29.46 -32.70
C ILE A 2 36.34 28.16 -31.88
N ARG A 3 37.55 27.62 -31.83
CA ARG A 3 37.86 26.39 -31.07
C ARG A 3 37.63 26.54 -29.55
N ASP A 4 37.90 27.71 -29.02
CA ASP A 4 37.72 27.97 -27.57
C ASP A 4 36.23 28.18 -27.23
N ARG A 5 35.46 28.75 -28.15
CA ARG A 5 34.01 28.93 -28.02
C ARG A 5 33.31 27.55 -28.00
N ASN A 6 33.62 26.71 -28.98
CA ASN A 6 33.09 25.35 -29.05
C ASN A 6 33.48 24.51 -27.82
N LYS A 7 34.72 24.70 -27.29
CA LYS A 7 35.18 24.01 -26.10
C LYS A 7 34.41 24.46 -24.83
N LYS A 8 34.05 25.74 -24.77
CA LYS A 8 33.25 26.30 -23.66
C LYS A 8 31.81 25.76 -23.71
N GLU A 9 31.18 25.80 -24.87
CA GLU A 9 29.83 25.25 -25.10
C GLU A 9 29.74 23.76 -24.76
N LEU A 10 30.70 22.96 -25.22
CA LEU A 10 30.76 21.52 -24.90
C LEU A 10 30.95 21.25 -23.39
N LYS A 11 31.72 22.11 -22.68
CA LYS A 11 31.87 21.99 -21.24
C LYS A 11 30.55 22.33 -20.52
N GLU A 12 29.87 23.38 -20.93
CA GLU A 12 28.57 23.75 -20.36
C GLU A 12 27.53 22.63 -20.59
N GLU A 13 27.44 22.12 -21.84
CA GLU A 13 26.55 21.00 -22.18
C GLU A 13 26.86 19.74 -21.36
N LYS A 14 28.13 19.44 -21.14
CA LYS A 14 28.55 18.33 -20.29
C LYS A 14 28.07 18.50 -18.84
N VAL A 15 28.22 19.69 -18.27
CA VAL A 15 27.76 20.00 -16.90
C VAL A 15 26.25 19.83 -16.80
N TYR A 16 25.48 20.33 -17.78
CA TYR A 16 24.03 20.15 -17.80
C TYR A 16 23.62 18.67 -17.91
N LYS A 17 24.27 17.89 -18.75
CA LYS A 17 24.01 16.46 -18.88
C LYS A 17 24.38 15.68 -17.61
N GLU A 18 25.48 16.02 -16.96
CA GLU A 18 25.88 15.42 -15.68
C GLU A 18 24.90 15.78 -14.55
N ALA A 19 24.48 17.02 -14.47
CA ALA A 19 23.46 17.46 -13.51
C ALA A 19 22.11 16.76 -13.75
N SER A 20 21.65 16.68 -15.01
CA SER A 20 20.42 15.98 -15.37
C SER A 20 20.51 14.49 -15.03
N ARG A 21 21.65 13.86 -15.31
CA ARG A 21 21.88 12.44 -14.95
C ARG A 21 21.82 12.23 -13.44
N ALA A 22 22.47 13.11 -12.64
CA ALA A 22 22.44 13.03 -11.19
C ALA A 22 21.02 13.23 -10.63
N MET A 23 20.22 14.10 -11.24
CA MET A 23 18.83 14.31 -10.85
C MET A 23 17.92 13.11 -11.16
N LEU A 24 18.18 12.40 -12.25
CA LEU A 24 17.40 11.24 -12.70
C LEU A 24 17.82 9.92 -12.04
N GLN A 25 18.95 9.89 -11.33
CA GLN A 25 19.35 8.73 -10.53
C GLN A 25 18.39 8.50 -9.36
N ASP A 26 18.31 7.27 -8.87
CA ASP A 26 17.43 6.91 -7.77
C ASP A 26 17.73 7.69 -6.48
N THR A 27 18.97 8.12 -6.28
CA THR A 27 19.42 9.00 -5.18
C THR A 27 19.12 10.49 -5.42
N GLY A 28 18.54 10.86 -6.56
CA GLY A 28 18.30 12.25 -6.96
C GLY A 28 16.98 12.83 -6.44
N ILE A 29 16.21 13.44 -7.35
CA ILE A 29 14.93 14.13 -7.03
C ILE A 29 13.92 13.18 -6.38
N LYS A 30 13.84 11.92 -6.84
CA LYS A 30 12.92 10.92 -6.29
C LYS A 30 13.14 10.77 -4.78
N THR A 31 14.38 10.53 -4.37
CA THR A 31 14.73 10.39 -2.94
C THR A 31 14.42 11.64 -2.13
N LYS A 32 14.68 12.84 -2.68
CA LYS A 32 14.31 14.09 -1.99
C LYS A 32 12.81 14.22 -1.77
N ILE A 33 12.02 13.86 -2.76
CA ILE A 33 10.55 13.89 -2.63
C ILE A 33 10.10 12.88 -1.59
N ILE A 34 10.63 11.67 -1.65
CA ILE A 34 10.27 10.57 -0.74
C ILE A 34 10.63 10.94 0.71
N LYS A 35 11.82 11.49 0.95
CA LYS A 35 12.27 11.94 2.28
C LYS A 35 11.26 12.88 2.97
N GLN A 36 10.57 13.72 2.21
CA GLN A 36 9.54 14.62 2.76
C GLN A 36 8.32 13.87 3.30
N TYR A 37 8.02 12.68 2.76
CA TYR A 37 6.85 11.89 3.13
C TYR A 37 7.16 10.80 4.16
N LEU A 38 8.44 10.44 4.37
CA LEU A 38 8.84 9.39 5.30
C LEU A 38 8.26 9.57 6.72
N PRO A 39 8.28 10.76 7.34
CA PRO A 39 7.68 10.93 8.65
C PRO A 39 6.18 10.63 8.65
N ILE A 40 5.46 11.11 7.63
CA ILE A 40 4.02 10.88 7.46
C ILE A 40 3.75 9.41 7.17
N MET A 41 4.56 8.78 6.31
CA MET A 41 4.45 7.36 5.99
C MET A 41 4.62 6.51 7.26
N ASN A 42 5.68 6.74 8.02
CA ASN A 42 5.94 6.01 9.27
C ASN A 42 4.80 6.18 10.28
N GLN A 43 4.24 7.39 10.37
CA GLN A 43 3.09 7.65 11.23
C GLN A 43 1.84 6.88 10.77
N LEU A 44 1.54 6.90 9.45
CA LEU A 44 0.38 6.22 8.89
C LEU A 44 0.50 4.70 8.99
N ILE A 45 1.67 4.14 8.67
CA ILE A 45 1.91 2.69 8.80
C ILE A 45 1.61 2.24 10.23
N ASN A 46 2.22 2.89 11.23
CA ASN A 46 1.99 2.52 12.63
C ASN A 46 0.55 2.73 13.08
N LYS A 47 -0.16 3.75 12.54
CA LYS A 47 -1.59 3.95 12.79
C LYS A 47 -2.42 2.78 12.24
N TYR A 48 -2.17 2.34 11.00
CA TYR A 48 -2.89 1.21 10.42
C TYR A 48 -2.56 -0.10 11.13
N LEU A 49 -1.30 -0.34 11.49
CA LEU A 49 -0.90 -1.51 12.27
C LEU A 49 -1.62 -1.54 13.62
N ALA A 50 -1.66 -0.42 14.32
CA ALA A 50 -2.39 -0.32 15.59
C ALA A 50 -3.91 -0.55 15.42
N SER A 51 -4.51 -0.10 14.31
CA SER A 51 -5.92 -0.35 14.00
C SER A 51 -6.23 -1.83 13.74
N MET A 52 -5.23 -2.61 13.34
CA MET A 52 -5.29 -4.07 13.17
C MET A 52 -4.79 -4.82 14.42
N GLU A 53 -4.74 -4.17 15.58
CA GLU A 53 -4.27 -4.71 16.86
C GLU A 53 -2.84 -5.29 16.80
N PHE A 54 -2.06 -4.86 15.81
CA PHE A 54 -0.67 -5.27 15.64
C PHE A 54 0.27 -4.16 16.13
N TYR A 55 0.68 -4.27 17.39
CA TYR A 55 1.41 -3.23 18.10
C TYR A 55 2.93 -3.41 17.99
N VAL A 56 3.47 -3.06 16.86
CA VAL A 56 4.91 -2.95 16.60
C VAL A 56 5.27 -1.50 16.25
N ASN A 57 6.54 -1.16 16.33
CA ASN A 57 7.06 0.10 15.82
C ASN A 57 7.75 -0.18 14.49
N PHE A 58 7.07 0.16 13.41
CA PHE A 58 7.58 0.03 12.05
C PHE A 58 8.16 1.36 11.58
N THR A 59 9.36 1.34 11.06
CA THR A 59 10.02 2.52 10.49
C THR A 59 10.67 2.19 9.16
N LEU A 60 10.46 3.07 8.18
CA LEU A 60 11.21 3.09 6.92
C LEU A 60 12.27 4.17 7.00
N ASN A 61 13.47 3.86 6.53
CA ASN A 61 14.54 4.84 6.35
C ASN A 61 14.51 5.45 4.94
N GLU A 62 15.45 6.34 4.65
CA GLU A 62 15.57 7.02 3.36
C GLU A 62 15.90 6.10 2.18
N SER A 63 16.41 4.91 2.45
CA SER A 63 16.70 3.85 1.47
C SER A 63 15.55 2.86 1.31
N PHE A 64 14.39 3.09 1.99
CA PHE A 64 13.27 2.16 2.08
C PHE A 64 13.60 0.83 2.75
N GLU A 65 14.61 0.81 3.60
CA GLU A 65 14.85 -0.34 4.45
C GLU A 65 13.93 -0.25 5.67
N GLU A 66 13.26 -1.34 5.97
CA GLU A 66 12.39 -1.43 7.13
C GLU A 66 13.17 -1.77 8.40
N THR A 67 12.71 -1.24 9.51
CA THR A 67 13.09 -1.64 10.85
C THR A 67 11.83 -1.84 11.67
N ILE A 68 11.63 -3.04 12.19
CA ILE A 68 10.45 -3.39 12.98
C ILE A 68 10.89 -3.72 14.40
N LYS A 69 10.34 -3.02 15.38
CA LYS A 69 10.65 -3.22 16.81
C LYS A 69 9.39 -3.61 17.57
N SER A 70 9.52 -4.61 18.44
CA SER A 70 8.46 -4.94 19.40
C SER A 70 8.39 -3.91 20.53
N ARG A 71 7.37 -4.02 21.37
CA ARG A 71 7.24 -3.22 22.62
C ARG A 71 8.43 -3.41 23.57
N PHE A 72 9.11 -4.54 23.52
CA PHE A 72 10.27 -4.89 24.34
C PHE A 72 11.61 -4.50 23.71
N ARG A 73 11.59 -3.72 22.63
CA ARG A 73 12.76 -3.22 21.89
C ARG A 73 13.55 -4.25 21.08
N ASP A 74 13.07 -5.48 20.96
CA ASP A 74 13.68 -6.45 20.05
C ASP A 74 13.43 -6.03 18.61
N THR A 75 14.46 -6.15 17.78
CA THR A 75 14.38 -5.85 16.35
C THR A 75 14.10 -7.13 15.60
N PHE A 76 13.09 -7.10 14.75
CA PHE A 76 12.67 -8.22 13.91
C PHE A 76 12.87 -7.89 12.44
N ASN A 77 13.15 -8.91 11.65
CA ASN A 77 13.09 -8.83 10.21
C ASN A 77 11.66 -9.21 9.76
N TYR A 78 11.21 -8.66 8.64
CA TYR A 78 9.90 -8.98 8.06
C TYR A 78 9.66 -10.49 7.93
N GLU A 79 10.68 -11.25 7.55
CA GLU A 79 10.60 -12.70 7.38
C GLU A 79 10.34 -13.47 8.68
N SER A 80 10.60 -12.87 9.84
CA SER A 80 10.39 -13.49 11.14
C SER A 80 8.92 -13.56 11.57
N PHE A 81 8.04 -12.85 10.86
CA PHE A 81 6.62 -12.79 11.17
C PHE A 81 5.83 -13.94 10.53
N SER A 82 4.74 -14.33 11.17
CA SER A 82 3.76 -15.26 10.61
C SER A 82 3.09 -14.64 9.36
N GLU A 83 2.50 -15.46 8.51
CA GLU A 83 1.84 -14.98 7.29
C GLU A 83 0.69 -13.98 7.59
N GLY A 84 -0.04 -14.17 8.69
CA GLY A 84 -1.08 -13.24 9.12
C GLY A 84 -0.53 -11.89 9.60
N GLU A 85 0.62 -11.87 10.25
CA GLU A 85 1.31 -10.65 10.66
C GLU A 85 1.93 -9.92 9.47
N LYS A 86 2.54 -10.64 8.53
CA LYS A 86 3.03 -10.10 7.26
C LYS A 86 1.91 -9.44 6.48
N MET A 87 0.75 -10.10 6.38
CA MET A 87 -0.42 -9.53 5.70
C MET A 87 -0.86 -8.20 6.34
N ARG A 88 -0.84 -8.09 7.68
CA ARG A 88 -1.16 -6.82 8.37
C ARG A 88 -0.15 -5.71 8.01
N ILE A 89 1.14 -6.05 7.92
CA ILE A 89 2.19 -5.11 7.49
C ILE A 89 1.95 -4.67 6.05
N ASP A 90 1.71 -5.60 5.14
CA ASP A 90 1.48 -5.33 3.71
C ASP A 90 0.24 -4.45 3.49
N LEU A 91 -0.84 -4.71 4.22
CA LEU A 91 -2.05 -3.90 4.19
C LEU A 91 -1.81 -2.48 4.75
N ALA A 92 -1.06 -2.35 5.84
CA ALA A 92 -0.70 -1.05 6.38
C ALA A 92 0.14 -0.24 5.39
N LEU A 93 1.07 -0.88 4.68
CA LEU A 93 1.84 -0.27 3.60
C LEU A 93 0.93 0.15 2.44
N LEU A 94 0.06 -0.73 1.97
CA LEU A 94 -0.90 -0.45 0.88
C LEU A 94 -1.75 0.80 1.19
N PHE A 95 -2.37 0.85 2.37
CA PHE A 95 -3.20 1.98 2.75
C PHE A 95 -2.39 3.26 2.95
N THR A 96 -1.17 3.15 3.44
CA THR A 96 -0.25 4.29 3.55
C THR A 96 0.08 4.87 2.19
N TRP A 97 0.48 4.03 1.22
CA TRP A 97 0.76 4.46 -0.15
C TRP A 97 -0.46 5.11 -0.81
N ARG A 98 -1.64 4.52 -0.61
CA ARG A 98 -2.90 5.08 -1.11
C ARG A 98 -3.19 6.44 -0.49
N ALA A 99 -3.03 6.61 0.82
CA ALA A 99 -3.22 7.88 1.51
C ALA A 99 -2.25 8.96 1.00
N ILE A 100 -0.98 8.64 0.81
CA ILE A 100 0.02 9.56 0.25
C ILE A 100 -0.33 9.95 -1.20
N ALA A 101 -0.74 8.99 -2.03
CA ALA A 101 -1.15 9.27 -3.41
C ALA A 101 -2.36 10.23 -3.45
N LYS A 102 -3.34 10.03 -2.57
CA LYS A 102 -4.50 10.91 -2.42
C LYS A 102 -4.12 12.32 -1.97
N MET A 103 -3.20 12.44 -1.02
CA MET A 103 -2.69 13.75 -0.56
C MET A 103 -1.98 14.52 -1.68
N LYS A 104 -1.36 13.83 -2.61
CA LYS A 104 -0.64 14.43 -3.74
C LYS A 104 -1.52 14.81 -4.93
N ASN A 105 -2.79 14.42 -4.94
CA ASN A 105 -3.68 14.55 -6.11
C ASN A 105 -3.12 13.93 -7.41
N SER A 106 -2.10 13.08 -7.32
CA SER A 106 -1.43 12.54 -8.50
C SER A 106 -2.23 11.41 -9.18
N THR A 107 -3.03 10.67 -8.39
CA THR A 107 -3.93 9.61 -8.89
C THR A 107 -5.02 9.38 -7.84
N ASN A 108 -6.10 10.14 -7.94
CA ASN A 108 -7.23 9.94 -7.04
C ASN A 108 -8.24 8.99 -7.68
N THR A 109 -7.97 7.69 -7.60
CA THR A 109 -8.99 6.69 -7.95
C THR A 109 -9.83 6.40 -6.72
N ASN A 110 -11.14 6.48 -6.86
CA ASN A 110 -12.09 6.09 -5.83
C ASN A 110 -12.41 4.58 -5.88
N LEU A 111 -11.55 3.78 -6.48
CA LEU A 111 -11.71 2.34 -6.66
C LEU A 111 -10.59 1.60 -5.91
N LEU A 112 -10.98 0.60 -5.11
CA LEU A 112 -10.09 -0.35 -4.47
C LEU A 112 -10.62 -1.76 -4.73
N ILE A 113 -9.81 -2.61 -5.33
CA ILE A 113 -10.13 -4.02 -5.58
C ILE A 113 -9.17 -4.85 -4.74
N LEU A 114 -9.71 -5.70 -3.89
CA LEU A 114 -8.99 -6.60 -3.01
C LEU A 114 -9.32 -8.03 -3.42
N ASP A 115 -8.36 -8.68 -4.05
CA ASP A 115 -8.55 -10.02 -4.61
C ASP A 115 -7.87 -11.06 -3.72
N GLU A 116 -8.66 -12.02 -3.22
CA GLU A 116 -8.23 -13.17 -2.40
C GLU A 116 -7.44 -12.82 -1.11
N ILE A 117 -7.43 -11.55 -0.67
CA ILE A 117 -6.67 -11.11 0.51
C ILE A 117 -7.14 -11.82 1.78
N PHE A 118 -8.43 -12.12 1.86
CA PHE A 118 -9.02 -12.80 3.02
C PHE A 118 -8.83 -14.33 3.00
N ASP A 119 -8.42 -14.90 1.87
CA ASP A 119 -8.49 -16.34 1.66
C ASP A 119 -7.31 -17.11 2.26
N SER A 120 -6.15 -16.46 2.41
CA SER A 120 -4.92 -17.16 2.75
C SER A 120 -4.42 -16.95 4.18
N SER A 121 -4.43 -15.73 4.71
CA SER A 121 -3.54 -15.42 5.83
C SER A 121 -4.20 -14.74 7.03
N LEU A 122 -5.42 -14.22 6.88
CA LEU A 122 -6.13 -13.57 7.99
C LEU A 122 -7.01 -14.58 8.73
N ASP A 123 -6.85 -14.61 10.06
CA ASP A 123 -7.79 -15.27 10.95
C ASP A 123 -9.10 -14.44 11.08
N SER A 124 -10.09 -14.97 11.78
CA SER A 124 -11.37 -14.29 11.96
C SER A 124 -11.22 -12.91 12.61
N ALA A 125 -10.36 -12.80 13.62
CA ALA A 125 -10.11 -11.54 14.32
C ALA A 125 -9.42 -10.53 13.40
N GLY A 126 -8.38 -10.94 12.68
CA GLY A 126 -7.69 -10.09 11.70
C GLY A 126 -8.60 -9.64 10.56
N THR A 127 -9.55 -10.47 10.14
CA THR A 127 -10.58 -10.12 9.16
C THR A 127 -11.49 -9.01 9.69
N ASP A 128 -11.97 -9.11 10.93
CA ASP A 128 -12.84 -8.09 11.53
C ASP A 128 -12.11 -6.76 11.71
N GLU A 129 -10.85 -6.77 12.14
CA GLU A 129 -10.02 -5.57 12.26
C GLU A 129 -9.77 -4.90 10.90
N PHE A 130 -9.51 -5.70 9.88
CA PHE A 130 -9.33 -5.18 8.54
C PHE A 130 -10.62 -4.55 7.97
N LEU A 131 -11.78 -5.17 8.20
CA LEU A 131 -13.07 -4.62 7.81
C LEU A 131 -13.36 -3.27 8.48
N LYS A 132 -12.92 -3.07 9.72
CA LYS A 132 -13.01 -1.75 10.37
C LYS A 132 -12.25 -0.69 9.57
N ILE A 133 -11.07 -1.00 9.06
CA ILE A 133 -10.29 -0.07 8.21
C ILE A 133 -11.03 0.23 6.91
N LEU A 134 -11.56 -0.80 6.23
CA LEU A 134 -12.33 -0.60 4.99
C LEU A 134 -13.53 0.32 5.20
N ASN A 135 -14.21 0.20 6.34
CA ASN A 135 -15.34 1.06 6.69
C ASN A 135 -14.95 2.53 6.94
N THR A 136 -13.67 2.82 7.17
CA THR A 136 -13.16 4.21 7.28
C THR A 136 -12.87 4.86 5.93
N LEU A 137 -12.92 4.10 4.83
CA LEU A 137 -12.67 4.59 3.48
C LEU A 137 -13.93 5.25 2.90
N GLU A 138 -14.29 6.41 3.44
CA GLU A 138 -15.46 7.16 2.97
C GLU A 138 -15.31 7.63 1.52
N GLY A 139 -16.38 7.45 0.73
CA GLY A 139 -16.45 7.90 -0.67
C GLY A 139 -15.64 7.05 -1.65
N GLU A 140 -15.19 5.87 -1.24
CA GLU A 140 -14.48 4.92 -2.09
C GLU A 140 -15.35 3.71 -2.43
N ASN A 141 -15.21 3.21 -3.66
CA ASN A 141 -15.80 1.96 -4.09
C ASN A 141 -14.82 0.82 -3.79
N VAL A 142 -15.16 0.00 -2.82
CA VAL A 142 -14.32 -1.14 -2.42
C VAL A 142 -14.98 -2.42 -2.90
N PHE A 143 -14.22 -3.21 -3.67
CA PHE A 143 -14.60 -4.55 -4.10
C PHE A 143 -13.70 -5.57 -3.43
N VAL A 144 -14.28 -6.53 -2.76
CA VAL A 144 -13.58 -7.64 -2.14
C VAL A 144 -13.97 -8.92 -2.88
N ILE A 145 -12.98 -9.63 -3.41
CA ILE A 145 -13.15 -10.91 -4.08
C ILE A 145 -12.59 -11.98 -3.14
N SER A 146 -13.39 -13.01 -2.84
CA SER A 146 -13.00 -14.06 -1.91
C SER A 146 -13.77 -15.34 -2.15
N HIS A 147 -13.14 -16.47 -1.85
CA HIS A 147 -13.76 -17.78 -1.84
C HIS A 147 -14.33 -18.15 -0.46
N LYS A 148 -14.00 -17.42 0.59
CA LYS A 148 -14.49 -17.64 1.98
C LYS A 148 -15.89 -17.07 2.18
N GLN A 149 -16.92 -17.74 1.66
CA GLN A 149 -18.30 -17.28 1.76
C GLN A 149 -18.77 -17.15 3.23
N ASP A 150 -18.43 -18.11 4.07
CA ASP A 150 -18.94 -18.20 5.44
C ASP A 150 -18.47 -17.06 6.35
N VAL A 151 -17.35 -16.44 6.03
CA VAL A 151 -16.75 -15.36 6.84
C VAL A 151 -17.23 -13.98 6.42
N LEU A 152 -17.63 -13.81 5.15
CA LEU A 152 -17.81 -12.49 4.54
C LEU A 152 -19.26 -12.14 4.20
N VAL A 153 -20.19 -13.12 4.14
CA VAL A 153 -21.58 -12.92 3.63
C VAL A 153 -22.30 -11.78 4.35
N ASP A 154 -22.19 -11.69 5.67
CA ASP A 154 -22.92 -10.69 6.48
C ASP A 154 -22.10 -9.43 6.78
N LYS A 155 -20.90 -9.32 6.22
CA LYS A 155 -19.97 -8.23 6.51
C LYS A 155 -20.05 -7.07 5.51
N PHE A 156 -20.71 -7.26 4.38
CA PHE A 156 -20.83 -6.28 3.29
C PHE A 156 -22.27 -5.94 2.98
N LYS A 157 -22.53 -4.68 2.62
CA LYS A 157 -23.87 -4.19 2.23
C LYS A 157 -24.37 -4.86 0.95
N HIS A 158 -23.47 -5.20 0.05
CA HIS A 158 -23.81 -5.82 -1.22
C HIS A 158 -22.92 -7.01 -1.47
N THR A 159 -23.49 -8.14 -1.81
CA THR A 159 -22.75 -9.36 -2.14
C THR A 159 -23.21 -9.90 -3.49
N LEU A 160 -22.27 -10.17 -4.37
CA LEU A 160 -22.49 -10.82 -5.66
C LEU A 160 -21.90 -12.21 -5.62
N LYS A 161 -22.71 -13.24 -5.81
CA LYS A 161 -22.25 -14.63 -5.86
C LYS A 161 -22.19 -15.10 -7.30
N PHE A 162 -21.02 -15.65 -7.67
CA PHE A 162 -20.80 -16.28 -8.97
C PHE A 162 -20.61 -17.78 -8.80
N GLU A 163 -21.28 -18.57 -9.60
CA GLU A 163 -21.13 -20.02 -9.64
C GLU A 163 -20.73 -20.48 -11.04
N LYS A 164 -19.81 -21.46 -11.07
CA LYS A 164 -19.39 -22.09 -12.32
C LYS A 164 -20.36 -23.24 -12.65
N ASN A 165 -21.05 -23.12 -13.78
CA ASN A 165 -21.88 -24.19 -14.32
C ASN A 165 -21.23 -24.69 -15.62
N LYS A 166 -20.65 -25.91 -15.58
CA LYS A 166 -19.84 -26.48 -16.67
C LYS A 166 -18.68 -25.56 -17.01
N ASN A 167 -18.68 -24.88 -18.17
CA ASN A 167 -17.61 -24.00 -18.64
C ASN A 167 -17.96 -22.50 -18.53
N PHE A 168 -19.11 -22.17 -17.96
CA PHE A 168 -19.58 -20.78 -17.86
C PHE A 168 -19.81 -20.39 -16.41
N SER A 169 -19.38 -19.16 -16.07
CA SER A 169 -19.69 -18.53 -14.79
C SER A 169 -21.00 -17.75 -14.90
N LYS A 170 -21.88 -17.93 -13.93
CA LYS A 170 -23.17 -17.21 -13.84
C LYS A 170 -23.25 -16.53 -12.48
N MET A 171 -23.74 -15.29 -12.47
CA MET A 171 -24.15 -14.63 -11.23
C MET A 171 -25.45 -15.29 -10.75
N VAL A 172 -25.46 -15.80 -9.53
CA VAL A 172 -26.58 -16.59 -8.98
C VAL A 172 -27.42 -15.72 -8.06
N VAL A 173 -26.78 -14.87 -7.26
CA VAL A 173 -27.46 -14.05 -6.26
C VAL A 173 -26.77 -12.71 -6.10
N ALA A 174 -27.58 -11.65 -5.98
CA ALA A 174 -27.17 -10.36 -5.48
C ALA A 174 -27.95 -10.10 -4.19
N TRP A 175 -27.28 -10.13 -3.04
CA TRP A 175 -27.88 -9.85 -1.74
C TRP A 175 -27.68 -8.38 -1.38
N GLN A 176 -28.76 -7.73 -0.94
CA GLN A 176 -28.65 -6.49 -0.17
C GLN A 176 -28.93 -6.89 1.29
N THR A 177 -27.95 -6.77 2.16
CA THR A 177 -28.22 -6.88 3.60
C THR A 177 -29.11 -5.71 4.01
N PRO A 178 -30.26 -5.95 4.63
CA PRO A 178 -31.06 -4.84 5.17
C PRO A 178 -30.22 -4.09 6.20
N VAL A 179 -30.22 -2.77 6.11
CA VAL A 179 -29.56 -1.85 7.04
C VAL A 179 -30.27 -1.88 8.38
#